data_26a069966b1444e0a798a2313205980e
#
_entry.id   26a069966b1444e0a798a2313205980e
#
_cell.length_a   1.000
_cell.length_b   1.000
_cell.length_c   1.000
_cell.angle_alpha   90.00
_cell.angle_beta   90.00
_cell.angle_gamma   90.00
#
_symmetry.space_group_name_H-M   'P 1'
#
loop_
_entity.id
_entity.type
_entity.pdbx_description
1 polymer ?
#
loop_
_entity_poly.entity_id
_entity_poly.type
_entity_poly.pdbx_seq_one_letter_code
_entity_poly.pdbx_strand_id
1 'polypeptide(L)'
;DGARYGLPLRGVIPHGGMPLVEWLIAWAMVVVVPLGLRLGRTPRHGLALTLASAALGVGALFVEDRALSAALVAPYLLNSLRLAAHALNRLLQRGLCAEALLDIGQLELPVAAGWLLASRAGWDTGYDPAITALTAAHFHYAGFAAATVTGVVLRGVRAPWTGPVIALGPPLVGL
;
A
#
# COMPACT_ATOMS: atom_id res chain seq x y z
N ASP A 1 39.59 -12.65 4.87
CA ASP A 1 38.86 -13.65 4.07
C ASP A 1 37.44 -13.76 4.61
N GLY A 2 36.57 -12.85 4.17
CA GLY A 2 35.15 -12.84 4.47
C GLY A 2 34.36 -13.47 3.34
N ALA A 3 34.10 -14.77 3.43
CA ALA A 3 33.18 -15.46 2.54
C ALA A 3 31.75 -14.84 2.69
N ARG A 4 31.38 -14.04 1.74
CA ARG A 4 29.98 -13.54 1.60
C ARG A 4 29.12 -14.73 1.23
N TYR A 5 28.27 -15.16 2.12
CA TYR A 5 27.22 -16.15 1.87
C TYR A 5 26.15 -15.52 0.93
N GLY A 6 26.50 -15.41 -0.34
CA GLY A 6 25.55 -15.13 -1.40
C GLY A 6 24.85 -16.42 -1.79
N LEU A 7 23.74 -16.76 -1.18
CA LEU A 7 22.84 -17.77 -1.71
C LEU A 7 22.29 -17.25 -3.05
N PRO A 8 22.54 -17.93 -4.18
CA PRO A 8 21.97 -17.51 -5.45
C PRO A 8 20.49 -17.88 -5.48
N LEU A 9 19.62 -16.96 -5.07
CA LEU A 9 18.15 -17.09 -5.27
C LEU A 9 17.76 -16.98 -6.76
N ARG A 10 18.70 -17.07 -7.68
CA ARG A 10 18.49 -16.98 -9.14
C ARG A 10 17.75 -18.16 -9.77
N GLY A 11 17.31 -19.16 -8.98
CA GLY A 11 16.80 -20.43 -9.52
C GLY A 11 15.30 -20.69 -9.34
N VAL A 12 14.50 -19.78 -8.75
CA VAL A 12 13.10 -20.11 -8.36
C VAL A 12 12.04 -19.31 -9.15
N ILE A 13 12.43 -18.45 -10.09
CA ILE A 13 11.45 -17.73 -10.91
C ILE A 13 11.37 -18.40 -12.29
N PRO A 14 10.22 -19.00 -12.68
CA PRO A 14 10.03 -19.48 -14.04
C PRO A 14 10.16 -18.29 -15.01
N HIS A 15 10.97 -18.45 -16.04
CA HIS A 15 11.12 -17.47 -17.09
C HIS A 15 9.75 -17.12 -17.69
N GLY A 16 9.25 -15.90 -17.47
CA GLY A 16 8.07 -15.33 -18.11
C GLY A 16 6.88 -14.99 -17.21
N GLY A 17 6.94 -15.22 -15.89
CA GLY A 17 5.87 -14.85 -14.96
C GLY A 17 6.20 -13.63 -14.09
N MET A 18 5.19 -12.82 -13.80
CA MET A 18 5.31 -11.73 -12.84
C MET A 18 5.63 -12.30 -11.44
N PRO A 19 6.59 -11.75 -10.67
CA PRO A 19 6.88 -12.19 -9.31
C PRO A 19 5.62 -12.16 -8.44
N LEU A 20 5.49 -13.11 -7.50
CA LEU A 20 4.34 -13.20 -6.61
C LEU A 20 4.02 -11.87 -5.89
N VAL A 21 5.05 -11.16 -5.49
CA VAL A 21 4.92 -9.87 -4.80
C VAL A 21 4.25 -8.80 -5.67
N GLU A 22 4.54 -8.77 -6.95
CA GLU A 22 3.90 -7.85 -7.90
C GLU A 22 2.43 -8.21 -8.12
N TRP A 23 2.09 -9.50 -8.15
CA TRP A 23 0.69 -9.95 -8.16
C TRP A 23 -0.06 -9.50 -6.92
N LEU A 24 0.54 -9.61 -5.74
CA LEU A 24 -0.06 -9.13 -4.49
C LEU A 24 -0.29 -7.62 -4.55
N ILE A 25 0.69 -6.84 -5.05
CA ILE A 25 0.55 -5.39 -5.20
C ILE A 25 -0.58 -5.06 -6.19
N ALA A 26 -0.61 -5.71 -7.36
CA ALA A 26 -1.66 -5.51 -8.36
C ALA A 26 -3.05 -5.79 -7.77
N TRP A 27 -3.20 -6.91 -7.07
CA TRP A 27 -4.45 -7.27 -6.39
C TRP A 27 -4.85 -6.26 -5.32
N ALA A 28 -3.88 -5.80 -4.52
CA ALA A 28 -4.12 -4.77 -3.53
C ALA A 28 -4.67 -3.49 -4.15
N MET A 29 -4.04 -3.01 -5.23
CA MET A 29 -4.42 -1.76 -5.90
C MET A 29 -5.80 -1.83 -6.55
N VAL A 30 -6.16 -2.95 -7.19
CA VAL A 30 -7.39 -3.07 -8.00
C VAL A 30 -8.58 -3.60 -7.18
N VAL A 31 -8.34 -4.40 -6.14
CA VAL A 31 -9.40 -5.04 -5.37
C VAL A 31 -9.44 -4.54 -3.93
N VAL A 32 -8.33 -4.71 -3.19
CA VAL A 32 -8.33 -4.47 -1.74
C VAL A 32 -8.56 -3.00 -1.42
N VAL A 33 -7.83 -2.09 -2.08
CA VAL A 33 -7.95 -0.64 -1.83
C VAL A 33 -9.33 -0.12 -2.26
N PRO A 34 -9.85 -0.36 -3.47
CA PRO A 34 -11.18 0.08 -3.85
C PRO A 34 -12.29 -0.48 -2.95
N LEU A 35 -12.20 -1.75 -2.55
CA LEU A 35 -13.16 -2.37 -1.65
C LEU A 35 -13.12 -1.71 -0.26
N GLY A 36 -11.92 -1.51 0.30
CA GLY A 36 -11.75 -0.85 1.58
C GLY A 36 -12.27 0.59 1.58
N LEU A 37 -12.00 1.35 0.52
CA LEU A 37 -12.53 2.70 0.34
C LEU A 37 -14.06 2.71 0.24
N ARG A 38 -14.66 1.72 -0.41
CA ARG A 38 -16.13 1.56 -0.48
C ARG A 38 -16.72 1.27 0.90
N LEU A 39 -16.09 0.41 1.69
CA LEU A 39 -16.49 0.14 3.08
C LEU A 39 -16.35 1.39 3.97
N GLY A 40 -15.36 2.25 3.70
CA GLY A 40 -15.15 3.55 4.30
C GLY A 40 -16.11 4.65 3.79
N ARG A 41 -17.09 4.31 2.91
CA ARG A 41 -18.07 5.22 2.32
C ARG A 41 -17.47 6.34 1.47
N THR A 42 -16.35 6.06 0.80
CA THR A 42 -15.77 7.00 -0.16
C THR A 42 -16.73 7.27 -1.33
N PRO A 43 -16.92 8.53 -1.74
CA PRO A 43 -17.79 8.88 -2.85
C PRO A 43 -17.40 8.18 -4.16
N ARG A 44 -18.39 7.93 -5.06
CA ARG A 44 -18.18 7.19 -6.31
C ARG A 44 -17.10 7.78 -7.22
N HIS A 45 -17.02 9.11 -7.31
CA HIS A 45 -15.97 9.78 -8.11
C HIS A 45 -14.57 9.55 -7.55
N GLY A 46 -14.41 9.50 -6.22
CA GLY A 46 -13.14 9.14 -5.57
C GLY A 46 -12.74 7.69 -5.86
N LEU A 47 -13.72 6.78 -5.91
CA LEU A 47 -13.48 5.38 -6.27
C LEU A 47 -13.07 5.22 -7.73
N ALA A 48 -13.74 5.92 -8.66
CA ALA A 48 -13.39 5.91 -10.07
C ALA A 48 -11.95 6.40 -10.32
N LEU A 49 -11.56 7.50 -9.66
CA LEU A 49 -10.19 8.01 -9.74
C LEU A 49 -9.17 7.02 -9.18
N THR A 50 -9.52 6.33 -8.09
CA THR A 50 -8.66 5.29 -7.50
C THR A 50 -8.48 4.13 -8.47
N LEU A 51 -9.54 3.63 -9.10
CA LEU A 51 -9.45 2.55 -10.08
C LEU A 51 -8.65 2.97 -11.32
N ALA A 52 -8.85 4.18 -11.83
CA ALA A 52 -8.09 4.69 -12.97
C ALA A 52 -6.60 4.80 -12.66
N SER A 53 -6.24 5.38 -11.50
CA SER A 53 -4.84 5.50 -11.07
C SER A 53 -4.22 4.13 -10.75
N ALA A 54 -4.98 3.20 -10.17
CA ALA A 54 -4.54 1.83 -9.91
C ALA A 54 -4.28 1.07 -11.22
N ALA A 55 -5.11 1.24 -12.25
CA ALA A 55 -4.89 0.62 -13.56
C ALA A 55 -3.56 1.06 -14.18
N LEU A 56 -3.22 2.35 -14.09
CA LEU A 56 -1.91 2.86 -14.54
C LEU A 56 -0.76 2.26 -13.71
N GLY A 57 -0.90 2.22 -12.38
CA GLY A 57 0.09 1.62 -11.49
C GLY A 57 0.30 0.12 -11.72
N VAL A 58 -0.78 -0.62 -12.03
CA VAL A 58 -0.67 -2.04 -12.44
C VAL A 58 0.01 -2.14 -13.81
N GLY A 59 -0.31 -1.26 -14.76
CA GLY A 59 0.38 -1.19 -16.04
C GLY A 59 1.90 -1.00 -15.89
N ALA A 60 2.32 -0.24 -14.88
CA ALA A 60 3.73 -0.04 -14.56
C ALA A 60 4.49 -1.35 -14.23
N LEU A 61 3.80 -2.36 -13.70
CA LEU A 61 4.41 -3.64 -13.35
C LEU A 61 4.88 -4.44 -14.58
N PHE A 62 4.33 -4.14 -15.75
CA PHE A 62 4.66 -4.78 -17.04
C PHE A 62 5.66 -3.98 -17.88
N VAL A 63 6.12 -2.82 -17.38
CA VAL A 63 7.03 -1.93 -18.10
C VAL A 63 8.44 -2.09 -17.54
N GLU A 64 9.41 -2.42 -18.42
CA GLU A 64 10.81 -2.59 -18.04
C GLU A 64 11.55 -1.24 -17.92
N ASP A 65 11.16 -0.26 -18.73
CA ASP A 65 11.74 1.09 -18.65
C ASP A 65 11.36 1.75 -17.32
N ARG A 66 12.39 2.08 -16.52
CA ARG A 66 12.23 2.60 -15.17
C ARG A 66 11.55 3.96 -15.13
N ALA A 67 11.88 4.84 -16.07
CA ALA A 67 11.31 6.19 -16.10
C ALA A 67 9.82 6.15 -16.45
N LEU A 68 9.45 5.36 -17.47
CA LEU A 68 8.07 5.15 -17.85
C LEU A 68 7.29 4.43 -16.76
N SER A 69 7.87 3.38 -16.16
CA SER A 69 7.24 2.66 -15.05
C SER A 69 6.98 3.59 -13.86
N ALA A 70 7.96 4.39 -13.45
CA ALA A 70 7.79 5.38 -12.39
C ALA A 70 6.70 6.43 -12.75
N ALA A 71 6.68 6.91 -14.00
CA ALA A 71 5.66 7.84 -14.47
C ALA A 71 4.24 7.25 -14.41
N LEU A 72 4.08 5.96 -14.66
CA LEU A 72 2.80 5.25 -14.56
C LEU A 72 2.36 5.03 -13.10
N VAL A 73 3.29 4.92 -12.14
CA VAL A 73 2.98 4.84 -10.71
C VAL A 73 2.59 6.19 -10.12
N ALA A 74 3.14 7.29 -10.64
CA ALA A 74 2.94 8.63 -10.08
C ALA A 74 1.46 9.02 -9.89
N PRO A 75 0.52 8.77 -10.82
CA PRO A 75 -0.90 9.06 -10.60
C PRO A 75 -1.51 8.30 -9.41
N TYR A 76 -1.06 7.07 -9.16
CA TYR A 76 -1.52 6.30 -7.99
C TYR A 76 -0.99 6.91 -6.68
N LEU A 77 0.27 7.33 -6.64
CA LEU A 77 0.83 8.05 -5.49
C LEU A 77 0.09 9.36 -5.24
N LEU A 78 -0.14 10.17 -6.28
CA LEU A 78 -0.86 11.44 -6.15
C LEU A 78 -2.29 11.24 -5.64
N ASN A 79 -3.00 10.22 -6.14
CA ASN A 79 -4.34 9.90 -5.64
C ASN A 79 -4.31 9.41 -4.19
N SER A 80 -3.31 8.59 -3.81
CA SER A 80 -3.17 8.13 -2.42
C SER A 80 -2.85 9.28 -1.46
N LEU A 81 -2.02 10.24 -1.85
CA LEU A 81 -1.79 11.48 -1.09
C LEU A 81 -3.07 12.30 -0.93
N ARG A 82 -3.88 12.42 -1.98
CA ARG A 82 -5.18 13.09 -1.91
C ARG A 82 -6.12 12.38 -0.91
N LEU A 83 -6.19 11.06 -0.96
CA LEU A 83 -6.99 10.26 -0.01
C LEU A 83 -6.50 10.44 1.42
N ALA A 84 -5.19 10.40 1.64
CA ALA A 84 -4.56 10.62 2.94
C ALA A 84 -4.84 12.03 3.48
N ALA A 85 -4.76 13.07 2.64
CA ALA A 85 -5.08 14.43 3.06
C ALA A 85 -6.54 14.58 3.53
N HIS A 86 -7.48 13.95 2.81
CA HIS A 86 -8.89 13.92 3.24
C HIS A 86 -9.08 13.11 4.53
N ALA A 87 -8.37 11.98 4.69
CA ALA A 87 -8.41 11.16 5.89
C ALA A 87 -7.85 11.93 7.11
N LEU A 88 -6.70 12.58 6.94
CA LEU A 88 -6.10 13.41 7.97
C LEU A 88 -7.04 14.53 8.44
N ASN A 89 -7.65 15.24 7.49
CA ASN A 89 -8.62 16.29 7.83
C ASN A 89 -9.80 15.74 8.63
N ARG A 90 -10.36 14.57 8.25
CA ARG A 90 -11.43 13.92 9.03
C ARG A 90 -10.97 13.52 10.41
N LEU A 91 -9.75 12.95 10.53
CA LEU A 91 -9.17 12.53 11.80
C LEU A 91 -8.97 13.72 12.76
N LEU A 92 -8.48 14.85 12.24
CA LEU A 92 -8.30 16.09 13.02
C LEU A 92 -9.65 16.69 13.48
N GLN A 93 -10.70 16.57 12.67
CA GLN A 93 -12.03 17.09 13.01
C GLN A 93 -12.81 16.20 13.99
N ARG A 94 -12.67 14.87 13.90
CA ARG A 94 -13.47 13.91 14.67
C ARG A 94 -12.74 13.34 15.89
N GLY A 95 -11.39 13.44 15.90
CA GLY A 95 -10.57 12.80 16.91
C GLY A 95 -10.51 11.27 16.76
N LEU A 96 -10.00 10.60 17.80
CA LEU A 96 -9.85 9.13 17.84
C LEU A 96 -11.19 8.48 18.20
N CYS A 97 -11.95 8.11 17.17
CA CYS A 97 -13.17 7.32 17.28
C CYS A 97 -13.02 5.97 16.57
N ALA A 98 -14.04 5.10 16.60
CA ALA A 98 -13.99 3.79 15.93
C ALA A 98 -13.72 3.91 14.42
N GLU A 99 -14.11 5.01 13.78
CA GLU A 99 -13.85 5.28 12.37
C GLU A 99 -12.44 5.81 12.09
N ALA A 100 -11.68 6.22 13.12
CA ALA A 100 -10.31 6.72 12.96
C ALA A 100 -9.39 5.68 12.28
N LEU A 101 -9.61 4.38 12.51
CA LEU A 101 -8.84 3.33 11.85
C LEU A 101 -9.03 3.30 10.33
N LEU A 102 -10.21 3.67 9.82
CA LEU A 102 -10.43 3.80 8.38
C LEU A 102 -9.63 4.97 7.80
N ASP A 103 -9.50 6.04 8.57
CA ASP A 103 -8.71 7.20 8.19
C ASP A 103 -7.20 6.89 8.30
N ILE A 104 -6.78 6.22 9.37
CA ILE A 104 -5.39 5.74 9.55
C ILE A 104 -4.99 4.81 8.41
N GLY A 105 -5.82 3.84 8.04
CA GLY A 105 -5.54 3.00 6.87
C GLY A 105 -5.31 3.81 5.58
N GLN A 106 -6.07 4.87 5.35
CA GLN A 106 -5.86 5.73 4.19
C GLN A 106 -4.55 6.55 4.27
N LEU A 107 -4.02 6.83 5.47
CA LEU A 107 -2.70 7.46 5.65
C LEU A 107 -1.54 6.52 5.26
N GLU A 108 -1.74 5.22 5.30
CA GLU A 108 -0.72 4.23 4.91
C GLU A 108 -0.60 4.08 3.38
N LEU A 109 -1.62 4.47 2.60
CA LEU A 109 -1.61 4.32 1.15
C LEU A 109 -0.48 5.11 0.45
N PRO A 110 -0.16 6.37 0.80
CA PRO A 110 0.98 7.06 0.22
C PRO A 110 2.31 6.39 0.53
N VAL A 111 2.45 5.77 1.70
CA VAL A 111 3.65 5.02 2.07
C VAL A 111 3.80 3.79 1.16
N ALA A 112 2.72 3.03 0.98
CA ALA A 112 2.67 1.88 0.07
C ALA A 112 3.00 2.29 -1.37
N ALA A 113 2.39 3.38 -1.87
CA ALA A 113 2.61 3.90 -3.22
C ALA A 113 4.02 4.49 -3.40
N GLY A 114 4.59 5.11 -2.37
CA GLY A 114 5.96 5.62 -2.35
C GLY A 114 6.98 4.49 -2.48
N TRP A 115 6.82 3.41 -1.72
CA TRP A 115 7.66 2.22 -1.83
C TRP A 115 7.52 1.53 -3.20
N LEU A 116 6.30 1.49 -3.76
CA LEU A 116 6.10 1.00 -5.12
C LEU A 116 6.82 1.87 -6.14
N LEU A 117 6.72 3.20 -6.02
CA LEU A 117 7.43 4.13 -6.89
C LEU A 117 8.94 3.94 -6.80
N ALA A 118 9.50 3.85 -5.59
CA ALA A 118 10.92 3.62 -5.37
C ALA A 118 11.39 2.31 -6.01
N SER A 119 10.61 1.23 -5.83
CA SER A 119 10.87 -0.06 -6.46
C SER A 119 10.88 0.03 -7.99
N ARG A 120 9.88 0.70 -8.60
CA ARG A 120 9.77 0.81 -10.06
C ARG A 120 10.77 1.79 -10.67
N ALA A 121 11.11 2.86 -9.97
CA ALA A 121 12.16 3.80 -10.37
C ALA A 121 13.57 3.21 -10.21
N GLY A 122 13.71 2.10 -9.49
CA GLY A 122 15.01 1.49 -9.19
C GLY A 122 15.88 2.38 -8.30
N TRP A 123 15.25 3.12 -7.37
CA TRP A 123 15.98 3.95 -6.41
C TRP A 123 16.73 3.08 -5.42
N ASP A 124 17.93 3.52 -5.07
CA ASP A 124 18.67 2.92 -3.97
C ASP A 124 18.02 3.35 -2.65
N THR A 125 17.32 2.41 -2.03
CA THR A 125 16.66 2.61 -0.73
C THR A 125 17.52 2.11 0.42
N GLY A 126 18.72 1.58 0.13
CA GLY A 126 19.56 0.89 1.11
C GLY A 126 19.11 -0.54 1.41
N TYR A 127 18.02 -1.01 0.81
CA TYR A 127 17.47 -2.37 0.96
C TYR A 127 17.55 -3.15 -0.35
N ASP A 128 17.50 -4.48 -0.24
CA ASP A 128 17.33 -5.36 -1.40
C ASP A 128 16.06 -4.98 -2.18
N PRO A 129 16.09 -4.99 -3.53
CA PRO A 129 14.91 -4.70 -4.37
C PRO A 129 13.67 -5.52 -4.03
N ALA A 130 13.84 -6.78 -3.60
CA ALA A 130 12.73 -7.62 -3.17
C ALA A 130 12.10 -7.10 -1.86
N ILE A 131 12.91 -6.61 -0.92
CA ILE A 131 12.44 -6.00 0.33
C ILE A 131 11.69 -4.71 0.01
N THR A 132 12.20 -3.88 -0.89
CA THR A 132 11.53 -2.64 -1.33
C THR A 132 10.13 -2.93 -1.90
N ALA A 133 9.99 -3.95 -2.75
CA ALA A 133 8.70 -4.37 -3.29
C ALA A 133 7.78 -4.99 -2.21
N LEU A 134 8.33 -5.82 -1.32
CA LEU A 134 7.58 -6.41 -0.21
C LEU A 134 7.06 -5.35 0.75
N THR A 135 7.82 -4.28 0.98
CA THR A 135 7.39 -3.15 1.81
C THR A 135 6.19 -2.44 1.19
N ALA A 136 6.17 -2.26 -0.13
CA ALA A 136 4.98 -1.73 -0.81
C ALA A 136 3.75 -2.64 -0.58
N ALA A 137 3.89 -3.96 -0.73
CA ALA A 137 2.81 -4.91 -0.44
C ALA A 137 2.40 -4.85 1.05
N HIS A 138 3.38 -4.82 1.97
CA HIS A 138 3.13 -4.75 3.41
C HIS A 138 2.21 -3.59 3.78
N PHE A 139 2.48 -2.38 3.33
CA PHE A 139 1.66 -1.21 3.64
C PHE A 139 0.28 -1.24 2.99
N HIS A 140 0.10 -1.91 1.86
CA HIS A 140 -1.23 -2.13 1.30
C HIS A 140 -2.08 -3.08 2.16
N TYR A 141 -1.48 -4.15 2.70
CA TYR A 141 -2.22 -5.18 3.45
C TYR A 141 -2.22 -4.92 4.95
N ALA A 142 -1.05 -4.82 5.58
CA ALA A 142 -0.94 -4.63 7.02
C ALA A 142 -1.29 -3.18 7.43
N GLY A 143 -0.91 -2.20 6.61
CA GLY A 143 -1.27 -0.80 6.83
C GLY A 143 -2.75 -0.54 6.50
N PHE A 144 -3.09 -0.52 5.21
CA PHE A 144 -4.42 -0.11 4.78
C PHE A 144 -5.51 -1.17 5.08
N ALA A 145 -5.33 -2.41 4.62
CA ALA A 145 -6.41 -3.40 4.69
C ALA A 145 -6.72 -3.80 6.13
N ALA A 146 -5.71 -4.09 6.95
CA ALA A 146 -5.91 -4.49 8.34
C ALA A 146 -6.57 -3.38 9.15
N ALA A 147 -6.11 -2.12 9.02
CA ALA A 147 -6.73 -0.97 9.69
C ALA A 147 -8.19 -0.77 9.24
N THR A 148 -8.46 -0.90 7.93
CA THR A 148 -9.81 -0.77 7.36
C THR A 148 -10.75 -1.86 7.90
N VAL A 149 -10.35 -3.13 7.84
CA VAL A 149 -11.16 -4.26 8.34
C VAL A 149 -11.44 -4.10 9.83
N THR A 150 -10.42 -3.77 10.62
CA THR A 150 -10.59 -3.55 12.05
C THR A 150 -11.52 -2.38 12.34
N GLY A 151 -11.38 -1.25 11.62
CA GLY A 151 -12.27 -0.11 11.76
C GLY A 151 -13.73 -0.46 11.45
N VAL A 152 -13.99 -1.30 10.44
CA VAL A 152 -15.35 -1.79 10.13
C VAL A 152 -15.88 -2.70 11.24
N VAL A 153 -15.06 -3.63 11.74
CA VAL A 153 -15.46 -4.55 12.83
C VAL A 153 -15.76 -3.79 14.11
N LEU A 154 -14.94 -2.80 14.46
CA LEU A 154 -15.12 -2.02 15.69
C LEU A 154 -16.34 -1.10 15.68
N ARG A 155 -16.99 -0.88 14.53
CA ARG A 155 -18.32 -0.21 14.49
C ARG A 155 -19.38 -1.00 15.27
N GLY A 156 -19.24 -2.33 15.38
CA GLY A 156 -20.20 -3.21 16.06
C GLY A 156 -19.73 -3.77 17.41
N VAL A 157 -18.46 -3.57 17.76
CA VAL A 157 -17.82 -4.21 18.94
C VAL A 157 -17.04 -3.19 19.77
N ARG A 158 -17.18 -3.21 21.09
CA ARG A 158 -16.37 -2.37 21.99
C ARG A 158 -15.09 -3.11 22.34
N ALA A 159 -14.00 -2.85 21.60
CA ALA A 159 -12.68 -3.40 21.87
C ALA A 159 -11.61 -2.28 21.85
N PRO A 160 -11.46 -1.49 22.92
CA PRO A 160 -10.69 -0.24 22.92
C PRO A 160 -9.19 -0.44 22.63
N TRP A 161 -8.62 -1.61 22.90
CA TRP A 161 -7.18 -1.86 22.77
C TRP A 161 -6.74 -2.32 21.39
N THR A 162 -7.62 -2.82 20.55
CA THR A 162 -7.28 -3.31 19.20
C THR A 162 -6.88 -2.19 18.24
N GLY A 163 -7.50 -1.02 18.36
CA GLY A 163 -7.25 0.13 17.51
C GLY A 163 -5.80 0.61 17.53
N PRO A 164 -5.23 0.95 18.71
CA PRO A 164 -3.85 1.39 18.83
C PRO A 164 -2.83 0.36 18.33
N VAL A 165 -3.03 -0.93 18.63
CA VAL A 165 -2.11 -2.00 18.19
C VAL A 165 -2.05 -2.09 16.66
N ILE A 166 -3.19 -2.01 15.99
CA ILE A 166 -3.25 -2.08 14.51
C ILE A 166 -2.75 -0.80 13.86
N ALA A 167 -3.01 0.35 14.46
CA ALA A 167 -2.53 1.63 13.94
C ALA A 167 -1.00 1.77 14.00
N LEU A 168 -0.36 1.19 15.02
CA LEU A 168 1.09 1.29 15.24
C LEU A 168 1.88 0.12 14.67
N GLY A 169 1.25 -1.04 14.45
CA GLY A 169 1.92 -2.24 13.96
C GLY A 169 2.68 -2.04 12.64
N PRO A 170 2.04 -1.59 11.55
CA PRO A 170 2.67 -1.45 10.24
C PRO A 170 3.89 -0.51 10.25
N PRO A 171 3.83 0.72 10.83
CA PRO A 171 5.00 1.59 10.89
C PRO A 171 6.16 1.01 11.70
N LEU A 172 5.88 0.22 12.75
CA LEU A 172 6.93 -0.39 13.58
C LEU A 172 7.69 -1.52 12.88
N VAL A 173 7.07 -2.19 11.90
CA VAL A 173 7.70 -3.26 11.11
C VAL A 173 8.45 -2.68 9.90
N GLY A 174 8.10 -1.49 9.45
CA GLY A 174 8.72 -0.84 8.30
C GLY A 174 9.93 0.05 8.65
N LEU A 175 10.30 0.14 9.94
CA LEU A 175 11.50 0.83 10.43
C LEU A 175 12.64 -0.16 10.67
#